data_830b06501db013af58b3c4151da0f2bb
#
_entry.id   830b06501db013af58b3c4151da0f2bb
#
_cell.length_a   1.000
_cell.length_b   1.000
_cell.length_c   1.000
_cell.angle_alpha   90.00
_cell.angle_beta   90.00
_cell.angle_gamma   90.00
#
_symmetry.space_group_name_H-M   'P 1'
#
loop_
_entity.id
_entity.type
_entity.pdbx_description
1 polymer ?
#
loop_
_entity_poly.entity_id
_entity_poly.type
_entity_poly.pdbx_seq_one_letter_code
_entity_poly.pdbx_strand_id
1 'polypeptide(L)'
;MTARMATAPSLAVLVGSLMLADQGLLDAQRDPRPIKPTYDDGNVEALPVRGTVHLVAGSGANVVVQVAPDGLLVVDTSAATMSEKVLTAIRTVSDQPIRQIINTSADEHHTGGNENLSNAGRNVNAGIGGPNGREPARLEGAPVIAHEQALHRMSGLKGEPPRTPYGVWPHDTFFTNRKQIYFADEVVEMLHMPAAHTDGDLIVWFRKSDVIATGDVFSTVTYPRIDLARGGSVQGILNALNNILDITFPAFNNQGGTLVVPGHGRICNESDVAEYRDMTTIIRDRIQALIDKRMTLAQVKAAGPSKDYDGVYSTPAWTGDMFVEAIYRDLTRARPR
;
A
#
# COMPACT_ATOMS: atom_id res chain seq x y z
N MET A 1 67.48 -54.65 21.51
CA MET A 1 66.86 -53.90 20.36
C MET A 1 65.45 -53.70 20.73
N THR A 2 65.14 -52.48 21.24
CA THR A 2 63.84 -52.05 21.75
C THR A 2 63.30 -50.97 20.82
N ALA A 3 62.24 -51.29 20.13
CA ALA A 3 61.52 -50.33 19.26
C ALA A 3 60.58 -49.46 20.10
N ARG A 4 60.76 -48.14 20.04
CA ARG A 4 59.86 -47.15 20.61
C ARG A 4 58.74 -46.93 19.67
N MET A 5 57.50 -47.15 20.11
CA MET A 5 56.25 -46.66 19.47
C MET A 5 56.07 -45.17 19.75
N ALA A 6 55.94 -44.38 18.71
CA ALA A 6 55.54 -42.98 18.78
C ALA A 6 53.99 -42.88 18.74
N THR A 7 53.41 -42.24 19.75
CA THR A 7 51.98 -41.89 19.83
C THR A 7 51.71 -40.62 19.06
N ALA A 8 50.75 -40.67 18.14
CA ALA A 8 50.26 -39.54 17.45
C ALA A 8 49.30 -38.71 18.36
N PRO A 9 49.32 -37.38 18.33
CA PRO A 9 48.36 -36.55 19.09
C PRO A 9 47.01 -36.47 18.39
N SER A 10 45.98 -36.51 19.20
CA SER A 10 44.58 -36.52 18.86
C SER A 10 44.13 -35.26 18.08
N LEU A 11 43.45 -35.49 16.96
CA LEU A 11 42.83 -34.53 16.07
C LEU A 11 41.39 -34.20 16.57
N ALA A 12 41.24 -33.70 17.80
CA ALA A 12 39.92 -33.51 18.40
C ALA A 12 39.59 -32.04 18.82
N VAL A 13 40.41 -31.05 18.45
CA VAL A 13 40.20 -29.67 18.94
C VAL A 13 39.87 -28.65 17.83
N LEU A 14 39.72 -29.03 16.56
CA LEU A 14 39.52 -28.07 15.47
C LEU A 14 38.11 -28.00 14.91
N VAL A 15 37.13 -28.75 15.42
CA VAL A 15 35.73 -28.72 14.92
C VAL A 15 34.83 -27.79 15.74
N GLY A 16 35.23 -27.38 16.93
CA GLY A 16 34.44 -26.52 17.82
C GLY A 16 34.49 -25.02 17.49
N SER A 17 35.53 -24.56 16.78
CA SER A 17 35.73 -23.10 16.53
C SER A 17 35.10 -22.58 15.23
N LEU A 18 34.70 -23.49 14.31
CA LEU A 18 34.05 -23.06 13.06
C LEU A 18 32.52 -22.88 13.18
N MET A 19 31.88 -23.49 14.18
CA MET A 19 30.44 -23.38 14.37
C MET A 19 30.00 -22.10 15.12
N LEU A 20 30.90 -21.44 15.84
CA LEU A 20 30.63 -20.20 16.57
C LEU A 20 30.83 -18.94 15.72
N ALA A 21 31.57 -19.05 14.60
CA ALA A 21 31.77 -17.92 13.69
C ALA A 21 30.59 -17.71 12.73
N ASP A 22 29.79 -18.72 12.47
CA ASP A 22 28.69 -18.66 11.50
C ASP A 22 27.40 -18.04 12.11
N GLN A 23 27.19 -18.17 13.41
CA GLN A 23 26.06 -17.54 14.09
C GLN A 23 26.25 -16.03 14.27
N GLY A 24 27.47 -15.56 14.46
CA GLY A 24 27.79 -14.14 14.56
C GLY A 24 27.65 -13.38 13.22
N LEU A 25 27.86 -14.06 12.08
CA LEU A 25 27.67 -13.49 10.75
C LEU A 25 26.21 -13.45 10.33
N LEU A 26 25.38 -14.38 10.79
CA LEU A 26 23.92 -14.37 10.56
C LEU A 26 23.20 -13.33 11.41
N ASP A 27 23.71 -13.05 12.62
CA ASP A 27 23.16 -11.98 13.48
C ASP A 27 23.62 -10.58 13.04
N ALA A 28 24.77 -10.45 12.39
CA ALA A 28 25.24 -9.17 11.84
C ALA A 28 24.53 -8.77 10.54
N GLN A 29 23.83 -9.69 9.88
CA GLN A 29 22.98 -9.39 8.70
C GLN A 29 21.52 -9.09 9.07
N ARG A 30 21.11 -9.24 10.32
CA ARG A 30 19.87 -8.66 10.83
C ARG A 30 20.13 -7.20 11.12
N ASP A 31 19.95 -6.36 10.08
CA ASP A 31 19.82 -4.92 10.22
C ASP A 31 18.82 -4.66 11.37
N PRO A 32 19.23 -4.05 12.48
CA PRO A 32 18.28 -3.61 13.49
C PRO A 32 17.54 -2.40 12.92
N ARG A 33 16.63 -2.64 11.97
CA ARG A 33 15.75 -1.57 11.50
C ARG A 33 15.06 -0.98 12.70
N PRO A 34 15.18 0.34 12.88
CA PRO A 34 14.62 0.97 14.05
C PRO A 34 13.13 0.64 14.12
N ILE A 35 12.77 0.12 15.25
CA ILE A 35 11.41 -0.15 15.69
C ILE A 35 10.53 1.01 15.24
N LYS A 36 9.66 0.73 14.25
CA LYS A 36 8.53 1.55 13.78
C LYS A 36 8.68 3.05 14.01
N PRO A 37 9.06 3.83 13.00
CA PRO A 37 8.69 5.23 13.01
C PRO A 37 7.16 5.25 13.12
N THR A 38 6.63 5.93 14.12
CA THR A 38 5.21 6.21 14.24
C THR A 38 4.84 7.22 13.16
N TYR A 39 4.57 6.75 11.94
CA TYR A 39 4.05 7.59 10.85
C TYR A 39 2.64 8.08 11.11
N ASP A 40 2.12 7.85 12.31
CA ASP A 40 0.80 8.20 12.77
C ASP A 40 0.88 8.77 14.21
N ASP A 41 1.74 9.76 14.39
CA ASP A 41 1.87 10.51 15.66
C ASP A 41 0.92 11.71 15.71
N GLY A 42 0.09 11.90 14.67
CA GLY A 42 -0.82 13.02 14.53
C GLY A 42 -0.14 14.33 14.11
N ASN A 43 1.17 14.29 13.84
CA ASN A 43 1.91 15.41 13.26
C ASN A 43 1.93 15.24 11.74
N VAL A 44 1.06 15.98 11.06
CA VAL A 44 0.90 15.87 9.59
C VAL A 44 1.84 16.83 8.90
N GLU A 45 2.72 16.32 8.06
CA GLU A 45 3.69 17.11 7.31
C GLU A 45 3.79 16.69 5.85
N ALA A 46 4.17 17.63 4.98
CA ALA A 46 4.41 17.37 3.56
C ALA A 46 5.92 17.20 3.30
N LEU A 47 6.29 16.06 2.75
CA LEU A 47 7.67 15.67 2.46
C LEU A 47 7.88 15.56 0.94
N PRO A 48 8.99 16.07 0.38
CA PRO A 48 9.29 15.88 -1.04
C PRO A 48 9.55 14.40 -1.34
N VAL A 49 8.96 13.89 -2.43
CA VAL A 49 9.26 12.56 -2.97
C VAL A 49 10.20 12.69 -4.16
N ARG A 50 9.71 13.24 -5.28
CA ARG A 50 10.51 13.50 -6.47
C ARG A 50 9.81 14.50 -7.39
N GLY A 51 10.58 15.46 -7.94
CA GLY A 51 10.06 16.47 -8.85
C GLY A 51 8.96 17.30 -8.19
N THR A 52 7.75 17.23 -8.75
CA THR A 52 6.57 17.93 -8.23
C THR A 52 5.72 17.08 -7.28
N VAL A 53 6.14 15.84 -7.01
CA VAL A 53 5.38 14.89 -6.16
C VAL A 53 5.84 14.96 -4.72
N HIS A 54 4.89 15.09 -3.79
CA HIS A 54 5.08 15.16 -2.35
C HIS A 54 4.23 14.09 -1.65
N LEU A 55 4.71 13.64 -0.49
CA LEU A 55 3.98 12.79 0.45
C LEU A 55 3.49 13.64 1.61
N VAL A 56 2.21 13.60 1.93
CA VAL A 56 1.66 14.08 3.20
C VAL A 56 1.54 12.88 4.13
N ALA A 57 2.40 12.86 5.15
CA ALA A 57 2.52 11.78 6.13
C ALA A 57 1.93 12.19 7.49
N GLY A 58 1.68 11.21 8.38
CA GLY A 58 1.22 11.45 9.76
C GLY A 58 -0.29 11.55 9.93
N SER A 59 -1.07 11.35 8.86
CA SER A 59 -2.54 11.39 8.89
C SER A 59 -3.21 10.01 9.02
N GLY A 60 -2.45 8.98 9.32
CA GLY A 60 -2.89 7.58 9.36
C GLY A 60 -2.61 6.87 8.04
N ALA A 61 -3.31 7.21 6.96
CA ALA A 61 -2.92 6.81 5.61
C ALA A 61 -2.08 7.91 4.94
N ASN A 62 -1.21 7.52 4.04
CA ASN A 62 -0.43 8.44 3.21
C ASN A 62 -1.32 9.12 2.16
N VAL A 63 -1.09 10.42 1.96
CA VAL A 63 -1.71 11.19 0.88
C VAL A 63 -0.60 11.68 -0.05
N VAL A 64 -0.75 11.46 -1.36
CA VAL A 64 0.25 11.93 -2.33
C VAL A 64 -0.28 13.16 -3.06
N VAL A 65 0.56 14.18 -3.19
CA VAL A 65 0.22 15.46 -3.83
C VAL A 65 1.19 15.74 -4.95
N GLN A 66 0.65 15.98 -6.14
CA GLN A 66 1.43 16.51 -7.26
C GLN A 66 1.09 17.98 -7.46
N VAL A 67 2.12 18.82 -7.53
CA VAL A 67 2.02 20.27 -7.66
C VAL A 67 2.20 20.68 -9.12
N ALA A 68 1.23 21.42 -9.66
CA ALA A 68 1.32 22.07 -10.96
C ALA A 68 1.17 23.59 -10.82
N PRO A 69 1.56 24.40 -11.82
CA PRO A 69 1.42 25.86 -11.77
C PRO A 69 -0.02 26.36 -11.59
N ASP A 70 -1.01 25.58 -12.03
CA ASP A 70 -2.41 25.92 -12.05
C ASP A 70 -3.29 25.09 -11.10
N GLY A 71 -2.70 24.21 -10.30
CA GLY A 71 -3.44 23.40 -9.34
C GLY A 71 -2.70 22.18 -8.80
N LEU A 72 -3.44 21.41 -8.00
CA LEU A 72 -2.93 20.20 -7.34
C LEU A 72 -3.75 18.98 -7.77
N LEU A 73 -3.05 17.86 -7.95
CA LEU A 73 -3.64 16.52 -7.98
C LEU A 73 -3.32 15.83 -6.66
N VAL A 74 -4.34 15.25 -6.03
CA VAL A 74 -4.22 14.58 -4.73
C VAL A 74 -4.60 13.12 -4.90
N VAL A 75 -3.79 12.20 -4.39
CA VAL A 75 -4.09 10.76 -4.31
C VAL A 75 -4.38 10.42 -2.87
N ASP A 76 -5.59 9.96 -2.62
CA ASP A 76 -6.23 9.73 -1.34
C ASP A 76 -6.43 11.02 -0.49
N THR A 77 -7.20 10.91 0.58
CA THR A 77 -7.60 12.09 1.37
C THR A 77 -7.54 11.89 2.87
N SER A 78 -7.06 10.71 3.31
CA SER A 78 -7.06 10.30 4.71
C SER A 78 -8.47 10.23 5.32
N ALA A 79 -8.58 10.05 6.62
CA ALA A 79 -9.85 10.07 7.34
C ALA A 79 -10.43 11.50 7.43
N ALA A 80 -11.75 11.63 7.50
CA ALA A 80 -12.43 12.92 7.58
C ALA A 80 -11.92 13.82 8.72
N THR A 81 -11.60 13.23 9.86
CA THR A 81 -11.08 13.94 11.04
C THR A 81 -9.69 14.55 10.84
N MET A 82 -8.96 14.11 9.82
CA MET A 82 -7.62 14.58 9.50
C MET A 82 -7.59 15.66 8.42
N SER A 83 -8.73 15.95 7.78
CA SER A 83 -8.81 16.82 6.59
C SER A 83 -8.16 18.19 6.79
N GLU A 84 -8.40 18.88 7.91
CA GLU A 84 -7.81 20.20 8.19
C GLU A 84 -6.28 20.15 8.31
N LYS A 85 -5.75 19.09 8.96
CA LYS A 85 -4.30 18.90 9.08
C LYS A 85 -3.67 18.57 7.72
N VAL A 86 -4.33 17.72 6.93
CA VAL A 86 -3.91 17.37 5.56
C VAL A 86 -3.89 18.63 4.68
N LEU A 87 -4.97 19.43 4.67
CA LEU A 87 -5.02 20.69 3.94
C LEU A 87 -3.94 21.67 4.38
N THR A 88 -3.70 21.78 5.69
CA THR A 88 -2.64 22.64 6.24
C THR A 88 -1.26 22.19 5.73
N ALA A 89 -0.96 20.89 5.76
CA ALA A 89 0.28 20.34 5.25
C ALA A 89 0.42 20.57 3.72
N ILE A 90 -0.64 20.37 2.95
CA ILE A 90 -0.65 20.66 1.49
C ILE A 90 -0.30 22.13 1.22
N ARG A 91 -0.86 23.05 1.99
CA ARG A 91 -0.57 24.50 1.84
C ARG A 91 0.86 24.91 2.15
N THR A 92 1.63 24.07 2.86
CA THR A 92 3.07 24.33 3.05
C THR A 92 3.87 24.17 1.75
N VAL A 93 3.36 23.40 0.78
CA VAL A 93 4.03 23.16 -0.51
C VAL A 93 3.41 23.94 -1.65
N SER A 94 2.11 24.29 -1.58
CA SER A 94 1.43 25.09 -2.61
C SER A 94 0.09 25.66 -2.14
N ASP A 95 -0.17 26.93 -2.50
CA ASP A 95 -1.46 27.60 -2.32
C ASP A 95 -2.44 27.39 -3.49
N GLN A 96 -2.03 26.64 -4.51
CA GLN A 96 -2.85 26.35 -5.66
C GLN A 96 -4.08 25.50 -5.26
N PRO A 97 -5.24 25.66 -5.95
CA PRO A 97 -6.42 24.88 -5.65
C PRO A 97 -6.25 23.41 -6.05
N ILE A 98 -6.84 22.50 -5.28
CA ILE A 98 -6.98 21.10 -5.67
C ILE A 98 -7.86 21.04 -6.93
N ARG A 99 -7.37 20.39 -7.99
CA ARG A 99 -8.07 20.25 -9.28
C ARG A 99 -8.62 18.85 -9.49
N GLN A 100 -7.99 17.85 -8.87
CA GLN A 100 -8.34 16.46 -9.04
C GLN A 100 -7.99 15.69 -7.79
N ILE A 101 -8.85 14.75 -7.40
CA ILE A 101 -8.60 13.75 -6.36
C ILE A 101 -8.72 12.38 -7.02
N ILE A 102 -7.82 11.45 -6.67
CA ILE A 102 -7.87 10.05 -7.07
C ILE A 102 -7.91 9.21 -5.80
N ASN A 103 -8.87 8.30 -5.67
CA ASN A 103 -8.89 7.35 -4.56
C ASN A 103 -8.31 6.01 -4.98
N THR A 104 -7.39 5.48 -4.18
CA THR A 104 -6.77 4.17 -4.40
C THR A 104 -7.63 3.02 -3.91
N SER A 105 -8.54 3.24 -2.98
CA SER A 105 -9.47 2.24 -2.45
C SER A 105 -10.79 2.88 -2.00
N ALA A 106 -11.71 2.05 -1.46
CA ALA A 106 -12.98 2.53 -0.89
C ALA A 106 -12.90 2.73 0.65
N ASP A 107 -11.75 2.51 1.27
CA ASP A 107 -11.61 2.52 2.71
C ASP A 107 -11.62 3.94 3.28
N GLU A 108 -12.24 4.12 4.44
CA GLU A 108 -12.46 5.43 5.07
C GLU A 108 -11.15 6.19 5.31
N HIS A 109 -10.07 5.49 5.65
CA HIS A 109 -8.76 6.11 5.86
C HIS A 109 -8.06 6.55 4.55
N HIS A 110 -8.64 6.25 3.38
CA HIS A 110 -8.23 6.76 2.08
C HIS A 110 -9.23 7.76 1.48
N THR A 111 -10.51 7.67 1.85
CA THR A 111 -11.60 8.41 1.20
C THR A 111 -12.36 9.35 2.13
N GLY A 112 -12.20 9.24 3.44
CA GLY A 112 -13.00 9.97 4.43
C GLY A 112 -12.92 11.49 4.28
N GLY A 113 -11.77 12.01 3.86
CA GLY A 113 -11.55 13.43 3.61
C GLY A 113 -12.04 13.94 2.25
N ASN A 114 -12.61 13.08 1.38
CA ASN A 114 -13.01 13.46 0.02
C ASN A 114 -13.88 14.73 -0.04
N GLU A 115 -14.94 14.79 0.76
CA GLU A 115 -15.85 15.94 0.77
C GLU A 115 -15.12 17.23 1.16
N ASN A 116 -14.30 17.17 2.22
CA ASN A 116 -13.58 18.35 2.72
C ASN A 116 -12.51 18.83 1.72
N LEU A 117 -11.72 17.92 1.16
CA LEU A 117 -10.66 18.26 0.20
C LEU A 117 -11.26 18.68 -1.14
N SER A 118 -12.34 18.03 -1.61
CA SER A 118 -13.07 18.43 -2.80
C SER A 118 -13.59 19.86 -2.65
N ASN A 119 -14.26 20.19 -1.55
CA ASN A 119 -14.81 21.53 -1.28
C ASN A 119 -13.71 22.60 -1.15
N ALA A 120 -12.51 22.24 -0.70
CA ALA A 120 -11.35 23.13 -0.68
C ALA A 120 -10.72 23.33 -2.06
N GLY A 121 -11.10 22.51 -3.04
CA GLY A 121 -10.62 22.57 -4.42
C GLY A 121 -11.54 23.35 -5.36
N ARG A 122 -11.25 23.24 -6.67
CA ARG A 122 -12.06 23.86 -7.73
C ARG A 122 -12.17 22.95 -8.94
N ASN A 123 -13.39 22.80 -9.44
CA ASN A 123 -13.63 22.16 -10.73
C ASN A 123 -13.39 23.17 -11.86
N VAL A 124 -12.42 22.89 -12.74
CA VAL A 124 -12.13 23.73 -13.91
C VAL A 124 -13.28 23.75 -14.93
N ASN A 125 -14.13 22.74 -14.94
CA ASN A 125 -15.26 22.62 -15.86
C ASN A 125 -16.57 23.22 -15.30
N ALA A 126 -16.59 23.67 -14.05
CA ALA A 126 -17.79 24.20 -13.41
C ALA A 126 -18.29 25.51 -14.03
N GLY A 127 -17.50 26.19 -14.87
CA GLY A 127 -17.84 27.44 -15.54
C GLY A 127 -18.24 27.32 -17.01
N ILE A 128 -18.18 26.12 -17.60
CA ILE A 128 -18.62 25.87 -18.97
C ILE A 128 -20.12 25.51 -18.90
N GLY A 129 -20.95 26.49 -18.59
CA GLY A 129 -22.41 26.34 -18.64
C GLY A 129 -22.85 25.94 -20.05
N GLY A 130 -23.77 24.98 -20.16
CA GLY A 130 -24.43 24.63 -21.41
C GLY A 130 -25.12 25.86 -22.04
N PRO A 131 -25.56 25.77 -23.31
CA PRO A 131 -26.04 26.90 -24.11
C PRO A 131 -27.15 27.76 -23.49
N ASN A 132 -27.71 27.36 -22.35
CA ASN A 132 -28.80 28.04 -21.67
C ASN A 132 -28.47 28.56 -20.25
N GLY A 133 -27.21 28.53 -19.78
CA GLY A 133 -26.82 29.05 -18.47
C GLY A 133 -27.49 28.37 -17.27
N ARG A 134 -28.12 27.23 -17.48
CA ARG A 134 -28.80 26.42 -16.47
C ARG A 134 -28.16 25.06 -16.31
N GLU A 135 -26.87 25.04 -16.00
CA GLU A 135 -26.30 23.88 -15.37
C GLU A 135 -26.48 23.99 -13.86
N PRO A 136 -26.97 22.96 -13.17
CA PRO A 136 -26.98 22.98 -11.72
C PRO A 136 -25.52 23.08 -11.26
N ALA A 137 -25.28 23.85 -10.20
CA ALA A 137 -24.02 23.97 -9.48
C ALA A 137 -23.59 22.64 -8.85
N ARG A 138 -23.46 21.59 -9.66
CA ARG A 138 -22.95 20.29 -9.27
C ARG A 138 -21.47 20.29 -9.53
N LEU A 139 -20.68 20.28 -8.45
CA LEU A 139 -19.23 20.23 -8.42
C LEU A 139 -18.57 21.61 -8.53
N GLU A 140 -18.79 22.47 -7.54
CA GLU A 140 -17.92 23.63 -7.32
C GLU A 140 -16.51 23.16 -6.88
N GLY A 141 -16.42 21.99 -6.20
CA GLY A 141 -15.20 21.39 -5.68
C GLY A 141 -14.42 20.55 -6.70
N ALA A 142 -13.26 20.08 -6.30
CA ALA A 142 -12.43 19.19 -7.10
C ALA A 142 -13.14 17.84 -7.34
N PRO A 143 -13.20 17.33 -8.59
CA PRO A 143 -13.75 16.02 -8.87
C PRO A 143 -12.89 14.90 -8.25
N VAL A 144 -13.56 13.84 -7.78
CA VAL A 144 -12.94 12.62 -7.23
C VAL A 144 -13.08 11.51 -8.23
N ILE A 145 -11.95 10.89 -8.63
CA ILE A 145 -11.89 9.73 -9.53
C ILE A 145 -11.62 8.48 -8.71
N ALA A 146 -12.31 7.38 -9.04
CA ALA A 146 -12.01 6.05 -8.52
C ALA A 146 -12.39 4.96 -9.54
N HIS A 147 -12.00 3.72 -9.27
CA HIS A 147 -12.56 2.59 -10.00
C HIS A 147 -14.04 2.38 -9.62
N GLU A 148 -14.88 1.92 -10.54
CA GLU A 148 -16.33 1.72 -10.27
C GLU A 148 -16.58 0.76 -9.11
N GLN A 149 -15.70 -0.24 -8.90
CA GLN A 149 -15.84 -1.18 -7.78
C GLN A 149 -15.69 -0.45 -6.43
N ALA A 150 -14.84 0.57 -6.32
CA ALA A 150 -14.78 1.40 -5.12
C ALA A 150 -16.11 2.12 -4.86
N LEU A 151 -16.72 2.74 -5.88
CA LEU A 151 -18.03 3.34 -5.75
C LEU A 151 -19.09 2.32 -5.33
N HIS A 152 -19.10 1.13 -5.92
CA HIS A 152 -20.02 0.07 -5.53
C HIS A 152 -19.87 -0.32 -4.05
N ARG A 153 -18.63 -0.33 -3.52
CA ARG A 153 -18.38 -0.63 -2.10
C ARG A 153 -18.83 0.50 -1.17
N MET A 154 -18.74 1.75 -1.63
CA MET A 154 -19.16 2.93 -0.87
C MET A 154 -20.67 3.11 -0.88
N SER A 155 -21.31 2.96 -2.03
CA SER A 155 -22.73 3.26 -2.24
C SER A 155 -23.68 2.14 -1.78
N GLY A 156 -23.16 0.94 -1.51
CA GLY A 156 -23.97 -0.26 -1.30
C GLY A 156 -24.41 -0.89 -2.63
N LEU A 157 -24.39 -2.22 -2.70
CA LEU A 157 -24.79 -2.97 -3.89
C LEU A 157 -26.26 -3.37 -3.80
N LYS A 158 -27.01 -3.21 -4.92
CA LYS A 158 -28.31 -3.87 -5.15
C LYS A 158 -29.34 -3.69 -4.02
N GLY A 159 -29.49 -2.46 -3.50
CA GLY A 159 -30.49 -2.16 -2.47
C GLY A 159 -30.00 -2.31 -1.03
N GLU A 160 -28.71 -2.58 -0.82
CA GLU A 160 -28.08 -2.39 0.47
C GLU A 160 -27.98 -0.89 0.81
N PRO A 161 -28.09 -0.50 2.07
CA PRO A 161 -27.87 0.89 2.45
C PRO A 161 -26.43 1.30 2.13
N PRO A 162 -26.20 2.59 1.77
CA PRO A 162 -24.86 3.10 1.57
C PRO A 162 -23.98 2.88 2.81
N ARG A 163 -22.73 2.50 2.58
CA ARG A 163 -21.76 2.26 3.65
C ARG A 163 -21.03 3.52 4.07
N THR A 164 -20.99 4.52 3.16
CA THR A 164 -20.38 5.83 3.41
C THR A 164 -21.34 6.95 3.03
N PRO A 165 -21.22 8.15 3.63
CA PRO A 165 -22.00 9.32 3.23
C PRO A 165 -21.80 9.67 1.76
N TYR A 166 -22.84 10.21 1.12
CA TYR A 166 -22.81 10.59 -0.30
C TYR A 166 -21.70 11.60 -0.65
N GLY A 167 -21.37 12.53 0.26
CA GLY A 167 -20.35 13.56 0.03
C GLY A 167 -18.94 13.02 -0.18
N VAL A 168 -18.66 11.77 0.24
CA VAL A 168 -17.33 11.17 0.05
C VAL A 168 -17.24 10.27 -1.19
N TRP A 169 -18.35 10.10 -1.95
CA TRP A 169 -18.34 9.24 -3.13
C TRP A 169 -17.54 9.85 -4.28
N PRO A 170 -16.90 9.01 -5.14
CA PRO A 170 -16.28 9.51 -6.35
C PRO A 170 -17.31 10.08 -7.32
N HIS A 171 -16.94 11.16 -7.98
CA HIS A 171 -17.78 11.86 -8.97
C HIS A 171 -17.55 11.33 -10.39
N ASP A 172 -16.34 10.80 -10.66
CA ASP A 172 -15.94 10.24 -11.94
C ASP A 172 -15.42 8.81 -11.68
N THR A 173 -15.99 7.83 -12.38
CA THR A 173 -15.55 6.43 -12.26
C THR A 173 -15.18 5.86 -13.61
N PHE A 174 -14.30 4.87 -13.58
CA PHE A 174 -13.94 4.06 -14.74
C PHE A 174 -13.98 2.57 -14.39
N PHE A 175 -14.16 1.74 -15.41
CA PHE A 175 -14.36 0.28 -15.28
C PHE A 175 -13.31 -0.55 -16.03
N THR A 176 -12.34 0.12 -16.63
CA THR A 176 -11.23 -0.52 -17.36
C THR A 176 -10.07 -0.80 -16.43
N ASN A 177 -9.17 -1.71 -16.81
CA ASN A 177 -7.97 -2.00 -16.02
C ASN A 177 -7.01 -0.80 -15.91
N ARG A 178 -7.22 0.27 -16.70
CA ARG A 178 -6.31 1.42 -16.80
C ARG A 178 -7.08 2.67 -17.20
N LYS A 179 -6.76 3.79 -16.53
CA LYS A 179 -7.14 5.15 -16.93
C LYS A 179 -5.93 6.06 -16.87
N GLN A 180 -5.81 6.97 -17.81
CA GLN A 180 -4.73 7.96 -17.85
C GLN A 180 -5.32 9.36 -17.86
N ILE A 181 -4.66 10.27 -17.17
CA ILE A 181 -4.88 11.70 -17.25
C ILE A 181 -3.55 12.41 -17.48
N TYR A 182 -3.57 13.60 -18.06
CA TYR A 182 -2.40 14.44 -18.20
C TYR A 182 -2.46 15.55 -17.15
N PHE A 183 -1.46 15.65 -16.30
CA PHE A 183 -1.36 16.64 -15.24
C PHE A 183 0.11 17.01 -14.97
N ALA A 184 0.38 18.28 -14.64
CA ALA A 184 1.73 18.77 -14.33
C ALA A 184 2.81 18.35 -15.35
N ASP A 185 2.46 18.41 -16.64
CA ASP A 185 3.37 18.03 -17.75
C ASP A 185 3.83 16.56 -17.73
N GLU A 186 2.99 15.68 -17.17
CA GLU A 186 3.20 14.23 -17.24
C GLU A 186 1.88 13.44 -17.33
N VAL A 187 2.02 12.18 -17.73
CA VAL A 187 0.93 11.21 -17.66
C VAL A 187 0.85 10.65 -16.25
N VAL A 188 -0.30 10.80 -15.63
CA VAL A 188 -0.67 10.12 -14.39
C VAL A 188 -1.55 8.93 -14.73
N GLU A 189 -1.09 7.73 -14.43
CA GLU A 189 -1.73 6.50 -14.83
C GLU A 189 -2.32 5.78 -13.61
N MET A 190 -3.61 5.50 -13.66
CA MET A 190 -4.33 4.70 -12.67
C MET A 190 -4.43 3.27 -13.18
N LEU A 191 -3.91 2.31 -12.43
CA LEU A 191 -3.92 0.89 -12.76
C LEU A 191 -4.80 0.15 -11.74
N HIS A 192 -5.82 -0.54 -12.23
CA HIS A 192 -6.71 -1.34 -11.39
C HIS A 192 -6.01 -2.63 -10.94
N MET A 193 -6.05 -2.91 -9.65
CA MET A 193 -5.49 -4.11 -9.00
C MET A 193 -6.62 -5.00 -8.51
N PRO A 194 -7.25 -5.78 -9.41
CA PRO A 194 -8.42 -6.57 -9.06
C PRO A 194 -8.09 -7.60 -7.99
N ALA A 195 -8.98 -7.73 -7.00
CA ALA A 195 -8.88 -8.69 -5.91
C ALA A 195 -7.59 -8.59 -5.06
N ALA A 196 -6.97 -7.41 -4.93
CA ALA A 196 -5.82 -7.18 -4.05
C ALA A 196 -6.26 -7.07 -2.58
N HIS A 197 -6.23 -5.89 -1.96
CA HIS A 197 -6.87 -5.66 -0.66
C HIS A 197 -8.39 -5.81 -0.77
N THR A 198 -8.98 -5.18 -1.81
CA THR A 198 -10.38 -5.32 -2.24
C THR A 198 -10.44 -5.58 -3.74
N ASP A 199 -11.63 -5.53 -4.34
CA ASP A 199 -11.80 -5.59 -5.80
C ASP A 199 -11.75 -4.20 -6.47
N GLY A 200 -11.64 -3.12 -5.71
CA GLY A 200 -11.64 -1.74 -6.21
C GLY A 200 -10.30 -1.00 -6.11
N ASP A 201 -9.22 -1.70 -5.78
CA ASP A 201 -7.94 -1.06 -5.52
C ASP A 201 -7.27 -0.52 -6.79
N LEU A 202 -6.61 0.61 -6.64
CA LEU A 202 -5.79 1.26 -7.66
C LEU A 202 -4.36 1.47 -7.16
N ILE A 203 -3.41 1.45 -8.10
CA ILE A 203 -2.14 2.14 -7.95
C ILE A 203 -2.10 3.32 -8.90
N VAL A 204 -1.40 4.39 -8.51
CA VAL A 204 -1.28 5.63 -9.30
C VAL A 204 0.18 5.86 -9.64
N TRP A 205 0.51 5.85 -10.94
CA TRP A 205 1.87 6.01 -11.42
C TRP A 205 2.07 7.36 -12.11
N PHE A 206 2.95 8.18 -11.53
CA PHE A 206 3.44 9.43 -12.08
C PHE A 206 4.63 9.13 -13.00
N ARG A 207 4.37 9.07 -14.32
CA ARG A 207 5.27 8.48 -15.32
C ARG A 207 6.60 9.20 -15.47
N LYS A 208 6.61 10.53 -15.47
CA LYS A 208 7.82 11.35 -15.63
C LYS A 208 8.56 11.50 -14.29
N SER A 209 7.82 11.71 -13.22
CA SER A 209 8.36 11.78 -11.86
C SER A 209 8.85 10.42 -11.38
N ASP A 210 8.45 9.32 -12.01
CA ASP A 210 8.79 7.94 -11.66
C ASP A 210 8.51 7.64 -10.19
N VAL A 211 7.27 7.92 -9.79
CA VAL A 211 6.72 7.70 -8.45
C VAL A 211 5.43 6.88 -8.58
N ILE A 212 5.26 5.89 -7.70
CA ILE A 212 4.04 5.06 -7.63
C ILE A 212 3.42 5.19 -6.25
N ALA A 213 2.16 5.64 -6.18
CA ALA A 213 1.33 5.57 -4.97
C ALA A 213 0.49 4.28 -5.02
N THR A 214 0.56 3.47 -3.97
CA THR A 214 0.04 2.09 -4.01
C THR A 214 -1.24 1.86 -3.19
N GLY A 215 -1.67 2.83 -2.38
CA GLY A 215 -2.75 2.58 -1.42
C GLY A 215 -2.50 1.33 -0.57
N ASP A 216 -3.56 0.63 -0.20
CA ASP A 216 -3.51 -0.56 0.67
C ASP A 216 -2.92 -1.82 0.03
N VAL A 217 -2.49 -1.75 -1.23
CA VAL A 217 -1.78 -2.86 -1.89
C VAL A 217 -0.43 -3.12 -1.22
N PHE A 218 0.24 -2.07 -0.73
CA PHE A 218 1.53 -2.15 -0.10
C PHE A 218 1.63 -1.30 1.16
N SER A 219 2.27 -1.84 2.20
CA SER A 219 2.52 -1.18 3.48
C SER A 219 3.89 -1.58 4.04
N THR A 220 4.61 -0.65 4.67
CA THR A 220 5.86 -0.98 5.36
C THR A 220 5.68 -1.25 6.86
N VAL A 221 4.48 -1.10 7.37
CA VAL A 221 4.20 -1.13 8.82
C VAL A 221 3.22 -2.21 9.24
N THR A 222 2.51 -2.83 8.28
CA THR A 222 1.55 -3.90 8.57
C THR A 222 1.63 -5.01 7.53
N TYR A 223 1.17 -6.21 7.90
CA TYR A 223 0.85 -7.25 6.93
C TYR A 223 -0.18 -6.78 5.92
N PRO A 224 -0.22 -7.38 4.71
CA PRO A 224 -1.29 -7.12 3.75
C PRO A 224 -2.66 -7.31 4.39
N ARG A 225 -3.52 -6.32 4.29
CA ARG A 225 -4.93 -6.48 4.65
C ARG A 225 -5.65 -7.14 3.48
N ILE A 226 -6.38 -8.21 3.74
CA ILE A 226 -7.13 -8.96 2.74
C ILE A 226 -8.60 -8.94 3.14
N ASP A 227 -9.39 -8.11 2.48
CA ASP A 227 -10.83 -8.05 2.74
C ASP A 227 -11.57 -9.04 1.83
N LEU A 228 -11.73 -10.25 2.33
CA LEU A 228 -12.42 -11.33 1.61
C LEU A 228 -13.88 -10.99 1.30
N ALA A 229 -14.54 -10.17 2.12
CA ALA A 229 -15.93 -9.79 1.92
C ALA A 229 -16.08 -8.77 0.79
N ARG A 230 -15.02 -7.98 0.55
CA ARG A 230 -14.97 -7.00 -0.54
C ARG A 230 -14.12 -7.46 -1.72
N GLY A 231 -13.95 -8.77 -1.88
CA GLY A 231 -13.34 -9.36 -3.07
C GLY A 231 -11.82 -9.48 -3.03
N GLY A 232 -11.17 -9.11 -1.93
CA GLY A 232 -9.71 -9.26 -1.76
C GLY A 232 -9.27 -10.73 -1.71
N SER A 233 -7.99 -10.98 -1.99
CA SER A 233 -7.36 -12.30 -1.93
C SER A 233 -5.85 -12.22 -1.79
N VAL A 234 -5.25 -13.26 -1.19
CA VAL A 234 -3.78 -13.32 -1.11
C VAL A 234 -3.13 -13.37 -2.50
N GLN A 235 -3.76 -14.08 -3.45
CA GLN A 235 -3.26 -14.14 -4.83
C GLN A 235 -3.38 -12.79 -5.53
N GLY A 236 -4.45 -12.03 -5.29
CA GLY A 236 -4.63 -10.69 -5.83
C GLY A 236 -3.58 -9.70 -5.28
N ILE A 237 -3.26 -9.75 -3.99
CA ILE A 237 -2.15 -8.99 -3.40
C ILE A 237 -0.83 -9.34 -4.10
N LEU A 238 -0.51 -10.62 -4.26
CA LEU A 238 0.72 -11.05 -4.93
C LEU A 238 0.78 -10.61 -6.39
N ASN A 239 -0.32 -10.67 -7.11
CA ASN A 239 -0.41 -10.19 -8.49
C ASN A 239 -0.19 -8.67 -8.56
N ALA A 240 -0.78 -7.91 -7.64
CA ALA A 240 -0.63 -6.47 -7.58
C ALA A 240 0.82 -6.06 -7.24
N LEU A 241 1.46 -6.74 -6.28
CA LEU A 241 2.88 -6.51 -5.96
C LEU A 241 3.79 -6.86 -7.14
N ASN A 242 3.52 -7.94 -7.88
CA ASN A 242 4.25 -8.26 -9.10
C ASN A 242 4.03 -7.18 -10.19
N ASN A 243 2.81 -6.69 -10.37
CA ASN A 243 2.54 -5.59 -11.31
C ASN A 243 3.31 -4.31 -10.94
N ILE A 244 3.47 -4.01 -9.63
CA ILE A 244 4.32 -2.89 -9.19
C ILE A 244 5.77 -3.15 -9.57
N LEU A 245 6.30 -4.35 -9.30
CA LEU A 245 7.67 -4.73 -9.64
C LEU A 245 7.94 -4.71 -11.16
N ASP A 246 6.95 -5.08 -11.97
CA ASP A 246 7.08 -5.08 -13.45
C ASP A 246 7.22 -3.66 -14.04
N ILE A 247 6.78 -2.63 -13.32
CA ILE A 247 6.84 -1.23 -13.76
C ILE A 247 7.85 -0.39 -12.98
N THR A 248 8.52 -0.95 -11.97
CA THR A 248 9.58 -0.29 -11.20
C THR A 248 10.95 -0.55 -11.81
N PHE A 249 11.85 0.40 -11.64
CA PHE A 249 13.25 0.27 -11.98
C PHE A 249 14.10 0.33 -10.71
N PRO A 250 15.06 -0.59 -10.51
CA PRO A 250 15.94 -0.55 -9.36
C PRO A 250 16.88 0.67 -9.43
N ALA A 251 17.31 1.16 -8.27
CA ALA A 251 18.37 2.17 -8.22
C ALA A 251 19.69 1.56 -8.70
N PHE A 252 20.36 2.20 -9.67
CA PHE A 252 21.61 1.72 -10.21
C PHE A 252 22.60 2.88 -10.43
N ASN A 253 23.83 2.74 -9.96
CA ASN A 253 24.94 3.69 -10.17
C ASN A 253 24.59 5.17 -9.94
N ASN A 254 24.01 5.52 -8.78
CA ASN A 254 23.56 6.87 -8.42
C ASN A 254 22.38 7.41 -9.28
N GLN A 255 21.83 6.63 -10.17
CA GLN A 255 20.54 6.91 -10.77
C GLN A 255 19.47 6.37 -9.83
N GLY A 256 18.66 7.26 -9.26
CA GLY A 256 17.56 6.85 -8.40
C GLY A 256 16.55 5.98 -9.16
N GLY A 257 16.25 4.78 -8.67
CA GLY A 257 15.18 3.95 -9.18
C GLY A 257 13.79 4.51 -8.92
N THR A 258 12.75 3.82 -9.31
CA THR A 258 11.36 4.20 -9.05
C THR A 258 11.12 4.33 -7.53
N LEU A 259 10.49 5.43 -7.12
CA LEU A 259 10.06 5.61 -5.74
C LEU A 259 8.63 5.11 -5.57
N VAL A 260 8.40 4.38 -4.48
CA VAL A 260 7.09 3.80 -4.15
C VAL A 260 6.59 4.39 -2.85
N VAL A 261 5.41 4.99 -2.89
CA VAL A 261 4.71 5.52 -1.73
C VAL A 261 3.64 4.51 -1.32
N PRO A 262 3.82 3.78 -0.20
CA PRO A 262 2.82 2.83 0.30
C PRO A 262 1.58 3.55 0.83
N GLY A 263 0.47 2.83 1.01
CA GLY A 263 -0.70 3.38 1.72
C GLY A 263 -0.38 3.75 3.17
N HIS A 264 0.54 3.03 3.80
CA HIS A 264 0.99 3.27 5.17
C HIS A 264 2.50 3.07 5.30
N GLY A 265 3.18 4.05 5.89
CA GLY A 265 4.60 3.98 6.19
C GLY A 265 5.46 4.92 5.36
N ARG A 266 6.75 4.60 5.23
CA ARG A 266 7.77 5.47 4.60
C ARG A 266 7.79 5.37 3.07
N ILE A 267 8.42 6.33 2.41
CA ILE A 267 8.81 6.24 1.00
C ILE A 267 9.77 5.06 0.81
N CYS A 268 9.55 4.28 -0.24
CA CYS A 268 10.16 3.01 -0.55
C CYS A 268 10.75 2.98 -1.96
N ASN A 269 11.36 1.86 -2.30
CA ASN A 269 11.83 1.53 -3.63
C ASN A 269 11.40 0.10 -4.03
N GLU A 270 11.86 -0.36 -5.18
CA GLU A 270 11.57 -1.70 -5.71
C GLU A 270 11.96 -2.83 -4.73
N SER A 271 13.12 -2.73 -4.06
CA SER A 271 13.58 -3.77 -3.11
C SER A 271 12.63 -3.95 -1.93
N ASP A 272 12.07 -2.85 -1.40
CA ASP A 272 11.08 -2.91 -0.31
C ASP A 272 9.81 -3.66 -0.75
N VAL A 273 9.36 -3.42 -1.99
CA VAL A 273 8.19 -4.12 -2.58
C VAL A 273 8.49 -5.59 -2.78
N ALA A 274 9.70 -5.92 -3.27
CA ALA A 274 10.13 -7.31 -3.45
C ALA A 274 10.18 -8.08 -2.12
N GLU A 275 10.75 -7.48 -1.07
CA GLU A 275 10.77 -8.08 0.28
C GLU A 275 9.35 -8.35 0.80
N TYR A 276 8.44 -7.41 0.62
CA TYR A 276 7.05 -7.56 1.06
C TYR A 276 6.29 -8.63 0.27
N ARG A 277 6.51 -8.71 -1.05
CA ARG A 277 5.99 -9.77 -1.91
C ARG A 277 6.52 -11.14 -1.48
N ASP A 278 7.83 -11.24 -1.20
CA ASP A 278 8.48 -12.50 -0.81
C ASP A 278 7.98 -12.96 0.56
N MET A 279 7.89 -12.06 1.55
CA MET A 279 7.28 -12.35 2.85
C MET A 279 5.85 -12.89 2.68
N THR A 280 5.02 -12.23 1.88
CA THR A 280 3.64 -12.66 1.63
C THR A 280 3.57 -14.03 0.97
N THR A 281 4.45 -14.29 -0.01
CA THR A 281 4.57 -15.58 -0.69
C THR A 281 4.97 -16.69 0.27
N ILE A 282 6.00 -16.47 1.09
CA ILE A 282 6.49 -17.46 2.06
C ILE A 282 5.41 -17.83 3.06
N ILE A 283 4.70 -16.84 3.61
CA ILE A 283 3.63 -17.10 4.58
C ILE A 283 2.47 -17.85 3.92
N ARG A 284 2.04 -17.44 2.71
CA ARG A 284 1.02 -18.16 1.93
C ARG A 284 1.40 -19.62 1.70
N ASP A 285 2.61 -19.88 1.26
CA ASP A 285 3.07 -21.25 0.93
C ASP A 285 3.19 -22.12 2.18
N ARG A 286 3.66 -21.57 3.31
CA ARG A 286 3.64 -22.24 4.61
C ARG A 286 2.21 -22.66 5.00
N ILE A 287 1.25 -21.74 4.87
CA ILE A 287 -0.16 -22.01 5.18
C ILE A 287 -0.72 -23.07 4.23
N GLN A 288 -0.46 -22.96 2.92
CA GLN A 288 -0.90 -23.97 1.94
C GLN A 288 -0.37 -25.36 2.30
N ALA A 289 0.92 -25.49 2.63
CA ALA A 289 1.51 -26.77 3.03
C ALA A 289 0.87 -27.37 4.30
N LEU A 290 0.37 -26.52 5.23
CA LEU A 290 -0.36 -26.96 6.41
C LEU A 290 -1.81 -27.38 6.06
N ILE A 291 -2.46 -26.67 5.16
CA ILE A 291 -3.79 -27.03 4.62
C ILE A 291 -3.74 -28.39 3.90
N ASP A 292 -2.70 -28.63 3.11
CA ASP A 292 -2.50 -29.90 2.39
C ASP A 292 -2.34 -31.10 3.36
N LYS A 293 -1.81 -30.83 4.57
CA LYS A 293 -1.79 -31.79 5.69
C LYS A 293 -3.13 -31.88 6.44
N ARG A 294 -4.20 -31.21 5.93
CA ARG A 294 -5.53 -31.17 6.54
C ARG A 294 -5.58 -30.58 7.95
N MET A 295 -4.66 -29.65 8.26
CA MET A 295 -4.66 -28.96 9.54
C MET A 295 -5.81 -27.94 9.63
N THR A 296 -6.46 -27.89 10.77
CA THR A 296 -7.50 -26.89 11.06
C THR A 296 -6.89 -25.50 11.24
N LEU A 297 -7.69 -24.45 11.11
CA LEU A 297 -7.24 -23.07 11.33
C LEU A 297 -6.52 -22.90 12.69
N ALA A 298 -7.03 -23.51 13.77
CA ALA A 298 -6.42 -23.43 15.08
C ALA A 298 -5.01 -24.07 15.08
N GLN A 299 -4.83 -25.21 14.41
CA GLN A 299 -3.53 -25.88 14.28
C GLN A 299 -2.57 -25.07 13.40
N VAL A 300 -3.06 -24.44 12.32
CA VAL A 300 -2.25 -23.57 11.45
C VAL A 300 -1.76 -22.34 12.21
N LYS A 301 -2.63 -21.66 12.99
CA LYS A 301 -2.22 -20.56 13.85
C LYS A 301 -1.19 -21.00 14.90
N ALA A 302 -1.40 -22.15 15.54
CA ALA A 302 -0.47 -22.69 16.53
C ALA A 302 0.92 -23.03 15.92
N ALA A 303 0.98 -23.35 14.62
CA ALA A 303 2.25 -23.57 13.91
C ALA A 303 3.03 -22.27 13.63
N GLY A 304 2.40 -21.10 13.76
CA GLY A 304 3.02 -19.77 13.66
C GLY A 304 3.68 -19.47 12.31
N PRO A 305 3.01 -19.62 11.15
CA PRO A 305 3.64 -19.44 9.83
C PRO A 305 4.13 -18.03 9.56
N SER A 306 3.61 -16.99 10.27
CA SER A 306 4.01 -15.58 10.17
C SER A 306 5.07 -15.15 11.18
N LYS A 307 5.39 -15.98 12.16
CA LYS A 307 6.13 -15.61 13.39
C LYS A 307 7.46 -14.89 13.13
N ASP A 308 8.18 -15.25 12.07
CA ASP A 308 9.48 -14.66 11.72
C ASP A 308 9.33 -13.16 11.32
N TYR A 309 8.14 -12.74 10.92
CA TYR A 309 7.83 -11.42 10.42
C TYR A 309 6.99 -10.57 11.38
N ASP A 310 6.46 -11.17 12.45
CA ASP A 310 5.56 -10.51 13.39
C ASP A 310 6.19 -9.27 14.04
N GLY A 311 7.50 -9.28 14.28
CA GLY A 311 8.23 -8.14 14.83
C GLY A 311 8.20 -6.89 13.95
N VAL A 312 8.02 -7.05 12.63
CA VAL A 312 7.99 -5.96 11.66
C VAL A 312 6.56 -5.57 11.30
N TYR A 313 5.70 -6.54 10.99
CA TYR A 313 4.40 -6.29 10.34
C TYR A 313 3.18 -6.51 11.23
N SER A 314 3.32 -7.15 12.40
CA SER A 314 2.19 -7.35 13.31
C SER A 314 1.89 -6.08 14.10
N THR A 315 0.62 -5.68 14.14
CA THR A 315 0.13 -4.56 14.93
C THR A 315 -1.01 -5.03 15.84
N PRO A 316 -1.35 -4.30 16.92
CA PRO A 316 -2.51 -4.66 17.75
C PRO A 316 -3.83 -4.73 16.98
N ALA A 317 -3.99 -3.91 15.93
CA ALA A 317 -5.19 -3.87 15.10
C ALA A 317 -5.19 -4.93 13.98
N TRP A 318 -4.01 -5.44 13.58
CA TRP A 318 -3.86 -6.44 12.53
C TRP A 318 -2.67 -7.34 12.85
N THR A 319 -2.94 -8.40 13.61
CA THR A 319 -1.89 -9.33 14.09
C THR A 319 -1.50 -10.36 13.03
N GLY A 320 -0.33 -11.01 13.21
CA GLY A 320 0.08 -12.14 12.38
C GLY A 320 -0.97 -13.26 12.35
N ASP A 321 -1.61 -13.54 13.48
CA ASP A 321 -2.71 -14.53 13.56
C ASP A 321 -3.95 -14.13 12.73
N MET A 322 -4.27 -12.84 12.66
CA MET A 322 -5.38 -12.34 11.81
C MET A 322 -5.01 -12.45 10.33
N PHE A 323 -3.77 -12.14 9.98
CA PHE A 323 -3.26 -12.32 8.62
C PHE A 323 -3.26 -13.79 8.19
N VAL A 324 -2.76 -14.69 9.06
CA VAL A 324 -2.81 -16.15 8.84
C VAL A 324 -4.24 -16.63 8.64
N GLU A 325 -5.19 -16.15 9.44
CA GLU A 325 -6.61 -16.50 9.29
C GLU A 325 -7.17 -16.02 7.94
N ALA A 326 -6.87 -14.80 7.53
CA ALA A 326 -7.34 -14.27 6.25
C ALA A 326 -6.84 -15.13 5.08
N ILE A 327 -5.55 -15.47 5.06
CA ILE A 327 -4.98 -16.37 4.04
C ILE A 327 -5.59 -17.77 4.10
N TYR A 328 -5.71 -18.36 5.29
CA TYR A 328 -6.32 -19.69 5.43
C TYR A 328 -7.74 -19.72 4.89
N ARG A 329 -8.57 -18.72 5.23
CA ARG A 329 -9.94 -18.60 4.74
C ARG A 329 -10.00 -18.40 3.22
N ASP A 330 -9.08 -17.59 2.67
CA ASP A 330 -8.98 -17.39 1.22
C ASP A 330 -8.64 -18.68 0.47
N LEU A 331 -7.64 -19.42 0.94
CA LEU A 331 -7.17 -20.65 0.30
C LEU A 331 -8.17 -21.82 0.42
N THR A 332 -9.00 -21.82 1.48
CA THR A 332 -9.98 -22.89 1.73
C THR A 332 -11.40 -22.57 1.25
N ARG A 333 -11.67 -21.31 0.84
CA ARG A 333 -13.01 -20.98 0.31
C ARG A 333 -13.24 -21.68 -1.02
N ALA A 334 -14.45 -22.23 -1.21
CA ALA A 334 -14.88 -22.75 -2.48
C ALA A 334 -14.91 -21.60 -3.51
N ARG A 335 -14.07 -21.67 -4.54
CA ARG A 335 -14.17 -20.74 -5.67
C ARG A 335 -15.39 -21.10 -6.48
N PRO A 336 -16.32 -20.18 -6.80
CA PRO A 336 -17.36 -20.46 -7.77
C PRO A 336 -16.68 -20.85 -9.09
N ARG A 337 -17.12 -21.99 -9.64
CA ARG A 337 -16.66 -22.50 -10.95
C ARG A 337 -17.17 -21.63 -12.08
#